data_9ec9fbc308b6f1c77d8808b270acf445
#
_entry.id   9ec9fbc308b6f1c77d8808b270acf445
#
_cell.length_a   1.000
_cell.length_b   1.000
_cell.length_c   1.000
_cell.angle_alpha   90.00
_cell.angle_beta   90.00
_cell.angle_gamma   90.00
#
_symmetry.space_group_name_H-M   'P 1'
#
loop_
_entity.id
_entity.type
_entity.pdbx_description
1 polymer ?
#
loop_
_entity_poly.entity_id
_entity_poly.type
_entity_poly.pdbx_seq_one_letter_code
_entity_poly.pdbx_strand_id
1 'polypeptide(L)'
;EMLEAAEKMKIKPFKSIILTSYATFDYAHKAVHLQVADYLLKPVDEDELRDAISKIKKKLEENKVYSNIVALTQKRDIDKLVDWDVYLTEDTLKNSYVGQALYKIRDHYHEKISIDSIAEELDVSASYLSRKFKEATSQTFLELLMRYRIQKAISLLKKRIYRVYEVSELT
;
A
#
# COMPACT_ATOMS: atom_id res chain seq x y z
N GLU A 1 11.61 -23.58 24.68
CA GLU A 1 11.80 -22.88 25.98
C GLU A 1 12.47 -21.50 25.84
N MET A 2 13.74 -21.41 25.32
CA MET A 2 14.45 -20.10 25.23
C MET A 2 13.77 -19.13 24.27
N LEU A 3 13.36 -19.54 23.08
CA LEU A 3 12.64 -18.70 22.10
C LEU A 3 11.26 -18.31 22.59
N GLU A 4 10.53 -19.21 23.24
CA GLU A 4 9.24 -18.95 23.87
C GLU A 4 9.36 -17.95 25.03
N ALA A 5 10.45 -18.03 25.81
CA ALA A 5 10.75 -17.07 26.86
C ALA A 5 11.07 -15.68 26.30
N ALA A 6 11.85 -15.60 25.21
CA ALA A 6 12.17 -14.35 24.53
C ALA A 6 10.93 -13.66 23.94
N GLU A 7 9.99 -14.43 23.42
CA GLU A 7 8.72 -13.92 22.88
C GLU A 7 7.84 -13.36 23.99
N LYS A 8 7.74 -14.06 25.14
CA LYS A 8 7.01 -13.58 26.32
C LYS A 8 7.60 -12.30 26.93
N MET A 9 8.92 -12.14 26.86
CA MET A 9 9.63 -10.96 27.37
C MET A 9 9.52 -9.72 26.49
N LYS A 10 8.83 -9.78 25.34
CA LYS A 10 8.75 -8.68 24.35
C LYS A 10 10.10 -8.08 23.99
N ILE A 11 11.14 -8.92 23.94
CA ILE A 11 12.46 -8.51 23.47
C ILE A 11 12.34 -8.02 22.02
N LYS A 12 13.11 -7.00 21.65
CA LYS A 12 13.12 -6.43 20.29
C LYS A 12 13.05 -7.52 19.23
N PRO A 13 12.32 -7.31 18.13
CA PRO A 13 12.17 -8.33 17.10
C PRO A 13 13.55 -8.78 16.61
N PHE A 14 13.88 -10.04 16.85
CA PHE A 14 15.08 -10.69 16.37
C PHE A 14 14.71 -11.79 15.37
N LYS A 15 15.65 -12.15 14.51
CA LYS A 15 15.52 -13.31 13.63
C LYS A 15 16.48 -14.38 14.10
N SER A 16 16.00 -15.60 14.24
CA SER A 16 16.76 -16.74 14.73
C SER A 16 16.98 -17.78 13.64
N ILE A 17 18.17 -18.37 13.59
CA ILE A 17 18.48 -19.56 12.82
C ILE A 17 18.73 -20.67 13.84
N ILE A 18 18.10 -21.83 13.67
CA ILE A 18 18.35 -23.00 14.52
C ILE A 18 19.41 -23.88 13.86
N LEU A 19 20.47 -24.18 14.60
CA LEU A 19 21.50 -25.14 14.21
C LEU A 19 21.34 -26.39 15.07
N THR A 20 21.09 -27.55 14.46
CA THR A 20 20.81 -28.78 15.18
C THR A 20 21.45 -30.01 14.53
N SER A 21 21.75 -31.03 15.33
CA SER A 21 22.20 -32.35 14.83
C SER A 21 21.03 -33.32 14.59
N TYR A 22 19.78 -32.89 14.88
CA TYR A 22 18.61 -33.75 14.79
C TYR A 22 17.76 -33.37 13.58
N ALA A 23 17.66 -34.31 12.61
CA ALA A 23 16.82 -34.17 11.41
C ALA A 23 15.42 -34.75 11.64
N THR A 24 14.77 -34.41 12.76
CA THR A 24 13.43 -34.92 13.04
C THR A 24 12.35 -33.94 12.61
N PHE A 25 11.28 -34.45 12.04
CA PHE A 25 10.15 -33.67 11.57
C PHE A 25 9.52 -32.79 12.67
N ASP A 26 9.50 -33.28 13.91
CA ASP A 26 8.93 -32.57 15.06
C ASP A 26 9.67 -31.26 15.38
N TYR A 27 11.00 -31.24 15.26
CA TYR A 27 11.79 -30.03 15.49
C TYR A 27 11.66 -29.03 14.34
N ALA A 28 11.59 -29.51 13.11
CA ALA A 28 11.33 -28.65 11.96
C ALA A 28 9.92 -28.01 12.04
N HIS A 29 8.93 -28.80 12.42
CA HIS A 29 7.56 -28.30 12.62
C HIS A 29 7.47 -27.27 13.75
N LYS A 30 8.14 -27.49 14.88
CA LYS A 30 8.24 -26.49 15.95
C LYS A 30 8.96 -25.22 15.53
N ALA A 31 10.01 -25.34 14.70
CA ALA A 31 10.73 -24.19 14.16
C ALA A 31 9.82 -23.29 13.30
N VAL A 32 8.94 -23.90 12.48
CA VAL A 32 7.93 -23.18 11.70
C VAL A 32 6.94 -22.47 12.62
N HIS A 33 6.42 -23.13 13.66
CA HIS A 33 5.50 -22.52 14.62
C HIS A 33 6.13 -21.34 15.38
N LEU A 34 7.41 -21.43 15.72
CA LEU A 34 8.16 -20.35 16.38
C LEU A 34 8.67 -19.28 15.40
N GLN A 35 8.27 -19.34 14.14
CA GLN A 35 8.64 -18.39 13.10
C GLN A 35 10.14 -18.12 13.00
N VAL A 36 10.97 -19.15 13.23
CA VAL A 36 12.42 -19.02 13.03
C VAL A 36 12.71 -18.72 11.56
N ALA A 37 13.78 -18.00 11.31
CA ALA A 37 14.11 -17.55 9.98
C ALA A 37 14.66 -18.68 9.09
N ASP A 38 15.39 -19.61 9.68
CA ASP A 38 15.89 -20.81 9.00
C ASP A 38 16.25 -21.92 10.00
N TYR A 39 16.45 -23.14 9.48
CA TYR A 39 16.77 -24.34 10.26
C TYR A 39 17.83 -25.15 9.51
N LEU A 40 19.04 -25.23 10.06
CA LEU A 40 20.19 -25.87 9.44
C LEU A 40 20.64 -27.09 10.23
N LEU A 41 21.06 -28.16 9.52
CA LEU A 41 21.57 -29.39 10.12
C LEU A 41 23.07 -29.31 10.31
N LYS A 42 23.58 -29.85 11.42
CA LYS A 42 25.01 -30.03 11.64
C LYS A 42 25.47 -31.33 10.97
N PRO A 43 26.66 -31.33 10.34
CA PRO A 43 27.60 -30.21 10.18
C PRO A 43 27.05 -29.12 9.27
N VAL A 44 27.17 -27.86 9.67
CA VAL A 44 26.65 -26.73 8.89
C VAL A 44 27.63 -26.39 7.78
N ASP A 45 27.14 -26.37 6.55
CA ASP A 45 27.90 -25.90 5.41
C ASP A 45 27.99 -24.36 5.44
N GLU A 46 29.17 -23.82 5.09
CA GLU A 46 29.39 -22.38 5.14
C GLU A 46 28.53 -21.64 4.12
N ASP A 47 28.28 -22.21 2.96
CA ASP A 47 27.46 -21.62 1.91
C ASP A 47 25.99 -21.64 2.30
N GLU A 48 25.48 -22.73 2.90
CA GLU A 48 24.12 -22.80 3.44
C GLU A 48 23.86 -21.72 4.51
N LEU A 49 24.82 -21.53 5.43
CA LEU A 49 24.70 -20.50 6.47
C LEU A 49 24.76 -19.11 5.88
N ARG A 50 25.59 -18.86 4.89
CA ARG A 50 25.71 -17.59 4.17
C ARG A 50 24.43 -17.25 3.44
N ASP A 51 23.83 -18.22 2.78
CA ASP A 51 22.54 -18.07 2.08
C ASP A 51 21.40 -17.78 3.05
N ALA A 52 21.31 -18.48 4.17
CA ALA A 52 20.33 -18.24 5.20
C ALA A 52 20.43 -16.80 5.76
N ILE A 53 21.65 -16.33 6.06
CA ILE A 53 21.91 -14.98 6.54
C ILE A 53 21.55 -13.95 5.45
N SER A 54 21.87 -14.21 4.19
CA SER A 54 21.58 -13.33 3.06
C SER A 54 20.08 -13.15 2.87
N LYS A 55 19.30 -14.23 2.91
CA LYS A 55 17.83 -14.22 2.86
C LYS A 55 17.23 -13.38 4.00
N ILE A 56 17.78 -13.53 5.21
CA ILE A 56 17.33 -12.75 6.38
C ILE A 56 17.62 -11.26 6.19
N LYS A 57 18.82 -10.90 5.76
CA LYS A 57 19.20 -9.51 5.48
C LYS A 57 18.27 -8.88 4.46
N LYS A 58 18.04 -9.55 3.33
CA LYS A 58 17.11 -9.07 2.29
C LYS A 58 15.71 -8.81 2.84
N LYS A 59 15.17 -9.77 3.60
CA LYS A 59 13.85 -9.64 4.22
C LYS A 59 13.77 -8.54 5.28
N LEU A 60 14.85 -8.28 6.00
CA LEU A 60 14.94 -7.17 6.96
C LEU A 60 15.01 -5.82 6.25
N GLU A 61 15.71 -5.72 5.12
CA GLU A 61 15.78 -4.52 4.30
C GLU A 61 14.42 -4.20 3.67
N GLU A 62 13.75 -5.19 3.10
CA GLU A 62 12.38 -5.06 2.57
C GLU A 62 11.41 -4.57 3.66
N ASN A 63 11.48 -5.13 4.87
CA ASN A 63 10.66 -4.70 6.00
C ASN A 63 11.01 -3.28 6.49
N LYS A 64 12.28 -2.86 6.43
CA LYS A 64 12.68 -1.48 6.73
C LYS A 64 12.13 -0.49 5.71
N VAL A 65 12.23 -0.82 4.42
CA VAL A 65 11.65 -0.01 3.36
C VAL A 65 10.13 0.11 3.55
N TYR A 66 9.46 -1.02 3.82
CA TYR A 66 8.03 -1.03 4.09
C TYR A 66 7.65 -0.20 5.33
N SER A 67 8.39 -0.36 6.45
CA SER A 67 8.14 0.41 7.67
C SER A 67 8.42 1.91 7.50
N ASN A 68 9.43 2.27 6.69
CA ASN A 68 9.71 3.66 6.34
C ASN A 68 8.62 4.26 5.45
N ILE A 69 8.12 3.51 4.47
CA ILE A 69 6.98 3.92 3.65
C ILE A 69 5.74 4.10 4.53
N VAL A 70 5.45 3.15 5.42
CA VAL A 70 4.33 3.25 6.36
C VAL A 70 4.50 4.45 7.32
N ALA A 71 5.71 4.70 7.84
CA ALA A 71 5.97 5.85 8.70
C ALA A 71 5.88 7.19 7.95
N LEU A 72 6.32 7.25 6.69
CA LEU A 72 6.15 8.41 5.82
C LEU A 72 4.70 8.64 5.44
N THR A 73 3.93 7.57 5.27
CA THR A 73 2.49 7.63 4.98
C THR A 73 1.67 7.95 6.23
N GLN A 74 2.11 7.55 7.44
CA GLN A 74 1.49 7.95 8.70
C GLN A 74 1.74 9.42 9.07
N LYS A 75 2.85 10.01 8.63
CA LYS A 75 3.13 11.46 8.77
C LYS A 75 2.40 12.33 7.75
N ARG A 76 2.05 11.78 6.59
CA ARG A 76 1.12 12.42 5.67
C ARG A 76 -0.26 11.88 5.99
N ASP A 77 -1.19 12.76 6.21
CA ASP A 77 -2.61 12.43 6.42
C ASP A 77 -3.11 11.71 5.16
N ILE A 78 -2.93 10.37 5.11
CA ILE A 78 -3.29 9.54 3.95
C ILE A 78 -4.80 9.62 3.71
N ASP A 79 -5.55 9.96 4.76
CA ASP A 79 -6.96 10.24 4.68
C ASP A 79 -7.24 11.53 3.88
N LYS A 80 -6.18 12.33 3.57
CA LYS A 80 -6.21 13.57 2.80
C LYS A 80 -5.25 13.57 1.61
N LEU A 81 -5.08 12.45 0.90
CA LEU A 81 -4.33 12.42 -0.37
C LEU A 81 -4.96 13.35 -1.42
N VAL A 82 -6.28 13.49 -1.37
CA VAL A 82 -7.05 14.47 -2.12
C VAL A 82 -7.85 15.28 -1.11
N ASP A 83 -7.52 16.55 -0.99
CA ASP A 83 -8.25 17.52 -0.18
C ASP A 83 -9.20 18.29 -1.09
N TRP A 84 -10.48 18.00 -1.00
CA TRP A 84 -11.50 18.60 -1.86
C TRP A 84 -11.66 20.11 -1.63
N ASP A 85 -11.33 20.61 -0.45
CA ASP A 85 -11.38 22.05 -0.15
C ASP A 85 -10.35 22.83 -0.97
N VAL A 86 -9.25 22.17 -1.35
CA VAL A 86 -8.22 22.74 -2.24
C VAL A 86 -8.70 22.77 -3.70
N TYR A 87 -9.45 21.76 -4.13
CA TYR A 87 -9.88 21.62 -5.54
C TYR A 87 -11.23 22.26 -5.85
N LEU A 88 -12.17 22.27 -4.89
CA LEU A 88 -13.50 22.85 -5.05
C LEU A 88 -13.52 24.30 -4.57
N THR A 89 -12.63 25.11 -5.11
CA THR A 89 -12.58 26.56 -4.86
C THR A 89 -13.61 27.28 -5.72
N GLU A 90 -13.94 28.54 -5.36
CA GLU A 90 -14.84 29.36 -6.19
C GLU A 90 -14.34 29.49 -7.63
N ASP A 91 -13.02 29.56 -7.86
CA ASP A 91 -12.44 29.71 -9.19
C ASP A 91 -12.56 28.43 -10.04
N THR A 92 -12.40 27.24 -9.44
CA THR A 92 -12.63 25.96 -10.14
C THR A 92 -14.10 25.71 -10.40
N LEU A 93 -14.99 26.15 -9.50
CA LEU A 93 -16.44 26.04 -9.66
C LEU A 93 -17.00 27.06 -10.67
N LYS A 94 -16.39 28.22 -10.83
CA LYS A 94 -16.72 29.18 -11.91
C LYS A 94 -16.49 28.58 -13.29
N ASN A 95 -15.49 27.72 -13.45
CA ASN A 95 -15.32 26.91 -14.64
C ASN A 95 -16.21 25.66 -14.53
N SER A 96 -17.44 25.76 -15.03
CA SER A 96 -18.43 24.68 -14.91
C SER A 96 -17.96 23.32 -15.43
N TYR A 97 -17.10 23.28 -16.45
CA TYR A 97 -16.57 22.05 -17.01
C TYR A 97 -15.57 21.35 -16.06
N VAL A 98 -14.64 22.11 -15.49
CA VAL A 98 -13.67 21.57 -14.49
C VAL A 98 -14.41 21.16 -13.22
N GLY A 99 -15.34 21.97 -12.75
CA GLY A 99 -16.18 21.66 -11.59
C GLY A 99 -16.93 20.33 -11.76
N GLN A 100 -17.56 20.13 -12.92
CA GLN A 100 -18.28 18.89 -13.22
C GLN A 100 -17.33 17.69 -13.28
N ALA A 101 -16.14 17.82 -13.88
CA ALA A 101 -15.13 16.76 -13.88
C ALA A 101 -14.64 16.41 -12.48
N LEU A 102 -14.47 17.40 -11.59
CA LEU A 102 -14.13 17.19 -10.18
C LEU A 102 -15.27 16.47 -9.42
N TYR A 103 -16.51 16.85 -9.63
CA TYR A 103 -17.65 16.15 -9.04
C TYR A 103 -17.75 14.70 -9.53
N LYS A 104 -17.51 14.45 -10.83
CA LYS A 104 -17.47 13.07 -11.36
C LYS A 104 -16.41 12.22 -10.65
N ILE A 105 -15.20 12.74 -10.42
CA ILE A 105 -14.19 12.01 -9.64
C ILE A 105 -14.68 11.75 -8.21
N ARG A 106 -15.23 12.76 -7.52
CA ARG A 106 -15.64 12.65 -6.12
C ARG A 106 -16.77 11.63 -5.92
N ASP A 107 -17.79 11.70 -6.78
CA ASP A 107 -19.05 10.99 -6.58
C ASP A 107 -19.11 9.65 -7.35
N HIS A 108 -18.36 9.52 -8.47
CA HIS A 108 -18.37 8.37 -9.37
C HIS A 108 -17.00 7.70 -9.53
N TYR A 109 -16.06 7.87 -8.56
CA TYR A 109 -14.70 7.31 -8.64
C TYR A 109 -14.67 5.79 -8.83
N HIS A 110 -15.67 5.05 -8.36
CA HIS A 110 -15.79 3.60 -8.47
C HIS A 110 -16.23 3.12 -9.86
N GLU A 111 -16.70 4.03 -10.70
CA GLU A 111 -17.14 3.73 -12.06
C GLU A 111 -16.00 3.88 -13.07
N LYS A 112 -16.20 3.33 -14.28
CA LYS A 112 -15.26 3.51 -15.39
C LYS A 112 -15.46 4.89 -16.02
N ILE A 113 -14.85 5.92 -15.44
CA ILE A 113 -14.89 7.29 -15.93
C ILE A 113 -13.57 7.70 -16.60
N SER A 114 -13.67 8.52 -17.63
CA SER A 114 -12.52 9.09 -18.33
C SER A 114 -12.76 10.56 -18.67
N ILE A 115 -11.69 11.30 -18.96
CA ILE A 115 -11.82 12.69 -19.40
C ILE A 115 -12.56 12.78 -20.75
N ASP A 116 -12.41 11.77 -21.59
CA ASP A 116 -13.07 11.69 -22.90
C ASP A 116 -14.58 11.54 -22.75
N SER A 117 -15.05 10.62 -21.87
CA SER A 117 -16.48 10.42 -21.63
C SER A 117 -17.14 11.67 -21.00
N ILE A 118 -16.40 12.35 -20.11
CA ILE A 118 -16.92 13.59 -19.51
C ILE A 118 -16.95 14.74 -20.52
N ALA A 119 -15.96 14.83 -21.40
CA ALA A 119 -15.93 15.84 -22.45
C ALA A 119 -17.08 15.67 -23.43
N GLU A 120 -17.42 14.42 -23.78
CA GLU A 120 -18.57 14.07 -24.60
C GLU A 120 -19.89 14.46 -23.93
N GLU A 121 -20.08 14.16 -22.61
CA GLU A 121 -21.24 14.58 -21.85
C GLU A 121 -21.40 16.12 -21.77
N LEU A 122 -20.28 16.85 -21.80
CA LEU A 122 -20.24 18.31 -21.68
C LEU A 122 -20.25 19.04 -23.04
N ASP A 123 -20.30 18.30 -24.13
CA ASP A 123 -20.22 18.81 -25.51
C ASP A 123 -18.99 19.71 -25.77
N VAL A 124 -17.83 19.25 -25.26
CA VAL A 124 -16.54 19.91 -25.47
C VAL A 124 -15.48 18.92 -25.94
N SER A 125 -14.38 19.43 -26.51
CA SER A 125 -13.29 18.53 -26.89
C SER A 125 -12.52 18.03 -25.66
N ALA A 126 -12.15 16.75 -25.66
CA ALA A 126 -11.34 16.13 -24.59
C ALA A 126 -10.01 16.88 -24.35
N SER A 127 -9.39 17.34 -25.43
CA SER A 127 -8.15 18.13 -25.36
C SER A 127 -8.36 19.47 -24.66
N TYR A 128 -9.48 20.13 -24.90
CA TYR A 128 -9.84 21.38 -24.20
C TYR A 128 -10.07 21.13 -22.71
N LEU A 129 -10.90 20.13 -22.39
CA LEU A 129 -11.21 19.81 -20.99
C LEU A 129 -9.95 19.35 -20.22
N SER A 130 -9.12 18.49 -20.83
CA SER A 130 -7.86 18.01 -20.22
C SER A 130 -6.91 19.17 -19.91
N ARG A 131 -6.74 20.12 -20.82
CA ARG A 131 -5.91 21.30 -20.61
C ARG A 131 -6.48 22.17 -19.48
N LYS A 132 -7.78 22.49 -19.51
CA LYS A 132 -8.43 23.31 -18.49
C LYS A 132 -8.39 22.64 -17.10
N PHE A 133 -8.58 21.35 -17.06
CA PHE A 133 -8.47 20.57 -15.82
C PHE A 133 -7.07 20.66 -15.23
N LYS A 134 -6.03 20.46 -16.06
CA LYS A 134 -4.62 20.55 -15.62
C LYS A 134 -4.23 21.97 -15.21
N GLU A 135 -4.70 22.99 -15.92
CA GLU A 135 -4.49 24.40 -15.54
C GLU A 135 -5.08 24.71 -14.15
N ALA A 136 -6.29 24.22 -13.86
CA ALA A 136 -7.00 24.51 -12.62
C ALA A 136 -6.50 23.67 -11.42
N THR A 137 -6.11 22.40 -11.66
CA THR A 137 -5.78 21.44 -10.58
C THR A 137 -4.28 21.15 -10.45
N SER A 138 -3.47 21.62 -11.40
CA SER A 138 -2.04 21.27 -11.56
C SER A 138 -1.78 19.77 -11.74
N GLN A 139 -2.79 18.95 -11.99
CA GLN A 139 -2.72 17.51 -12.20
C GLN A 139 -3.59 17.08 -13.38
N THR A 140 -3.30 15.93 -13.94
CA THR A 140 -4.19 15.33 -14.94
C THR A 140 -5.42 14.71 -14.26
N PHE A 141 -6.50 14.56 -15.00
CA PHE A 141 -7.72 13.89 -14.52
C PHE A 141 -7.42 12.47 -13.98
N LEU A 142 -6.63 11.71 -14.73
CA LEU A 142 -6.26 10.34 -14.34
C LEU A 142 -5.44 10.30 -13.05
N GLU A 143 -4.47 11.21 -12.89
CA GLU A 143 -3.66 11.30 -11.67
C GLU A 143 -4.55 11.59 -10.45
N LEU A 144 -5.47 12.55 -10.55
CA LEU A 144 -6.36 12.90 -9.45
C LEU A 144 -7.33 11.77 -9.13
N LEU A 145 -7.92 11.12 -10.15
CA LEU A 145 -8.80 9.96 -10.00
C LEU A 145 -8.09 8.81 -9.28
N MET A 146 -6.87 8.46 -9.72
CA MET A 146 -6.09 7.37 -9.10
C MET A 146 -5.72 7.69 -7.66
N ARG A 147 -5.31 8.92 -7.36
CA ARG A 147 -5.04 9.34 -5.97
C ARG A 147 -6.27 9.21 -5.08
N TYR A 148 -7.43 9.59 -5.58
CA TYR A 148 -8.67 9.49 -4.83
C TYR A 148 -9.11 8.04 -4.61
N ARG A 149 -8.99 7.18 -5.63
CA ARG A 149 -9.21 5.73 -5.50
C ARG A 149 -8.32 5.10 -4.44
N ILE A 150 -7.03 5.42 -4.46
CA ILE A 150 -6.07 4.96 -3.44
C ILE A 150 -6.48 5.44 -2.05
N GLN A 151 -6.88 6.70 -1.91
CA GLN A 151 -7.37 7.23 -0.63
C GLN A 151 -8.59 6.44 -0.13
N LYS A 152 -9.56 6.16 -1.00
CA LYS A 152 -10.75 5.37 -0.65
C LYS A 152 -10.40 3.93 -0.31
N ALA A 153 -9.53 3.28 -1.08
CA ALA A 153 -9.05 1.93 -0.80
C ALA A 153 -8.39 1.83 0.58
N ILE A 154 -7.51 2.77 0.92
CA ILE A 154 -6.86 2.82 2.24
C ILE A 154 -7.89 3.04 3.34
N SER A 155 -8.86 3.92 3.14
CA SER A 155 -9.94 4.18 4.09
C SER A 155 -10.80 2.93 4.36
N LEU A 156 -11.10 2.14 3.31
CA LEU A 156 -11.85 0.88 3.43
C LEU A 156 -11.02 -0.19 4.15
N LEU A 157 -9.73 -0.34 3.81
CA LEU A 157 -8.83 -1.29 4.46
C LEU A 157 -8.62 -0.99 5.95
N LYS A 158 -8.57 0.29 6.34
CA LYS A 158 -8.47 0.72 7.74
C LYS A 158 -9.66 0.26 8.59
N LYS A 159 -10.84 0.13 8.00
CA LYS A 159 -12.04 -0.36 8.69
C LYS A 159 -11.95 -1.84 9.07
N ARG A 160 -11.02 -2.60 8.47
CA ARG A 160 -10.80 -4.05 8.70
C ARG A 160 -12.04 -4.94 8.52
N ILE A 161 -13.04 -4.47 7.79
CA ILE A 161 -14.30 -5.18 7.52
C ILE A 161 -14.25 -5.82 6.13
N TYR A 162 -13.52 -5.18 5.21
CA TYR A 162 -13.45 -5.59 3.80
C TYR A 162 -12.20 -6.41 3.52
N ARG A 163 -12.32 -7.43 2.67
CA ARG A 163 -11.19 -8.15 2.10
C ARG A 163 -10.59 -7.37 0.94
N VAL A 164 -9.32 -7.65 0.60
CA VAL A 164 -8.60 -6.90 -0.44
C VAL A 164 -9.32 -6.92 -1.79
N TYR A 165 -9.90 -8.07 -2.18
CA TYR A 165 -10.63 -8.18 -3.44
C TYR A 165 -11.93 -7.35 -3.44
N GLU A 166 -12.65 -7.28 -2.31
CA GLU A 166 -13.85 -6.44 -2.17
C GLU A 166 -13.50 -4.94 -2.28
N VAL A 167 -12.36 -4.53 -1.72
CA VAL A 167 -11.86 -3.15 -1.86
C VAL A 167 -11.55 -2.84 -3.32
N SER A 168 -10.96 -3.81 -4.06
CA SER A 168 -10.66 -3.65 -5.48
C SER A 168 -11.92 -3.47 -6.35
N GLU A 169 -13.05 -4.05 -5.95
CA GLU A 169 -14.34 -3.89 -6.65
C GLU A 169 -15.04 -2.56 -6.31
N LEU A 170 -14.73 -2.00 -5.14
CA LEU A 170 -15.35 -0.78 -4.63
C LEU A 170 -14.57 0.50 -4.99
N THR A 171 -13.40 0.38 -5.61
CA THR A 171 -12.51 1.52 -5.91
C THR A 171 -11.98 1.50 -7.33
#